data_714f14b14db33748757209b965312754
#
_entry.id   714f14b14db33748757209b965312754
#
_cell.length_a   1.000
_cell.length_b   1.000
_cell.length_c   1.000
_cell.angle_alpha   90.00
_cell.angle_beta   90.00
_cell.angle_gamma   90.00
#
_symmetry.space_group_name_H-M   'P 1'
#
loop_
_entity.id
_entity.type
_entity.pdbx_description
1 polymer ?
#
loop_
_entity_poly.entity_id
_entity_poly.type
_entity_poly.pdbx_seq_one_letter_code
_entity_poly.pdbx_strand_id
1 'polypeptide(L)'
;TLFPYTTLFRSVINKPRTDYKGRIFCYVLDDEHYVIGGPVNNGGVILRWLRDEILASEVETAKRLGVDPYDVLTQIASRVKPGAEGLIFHPYLAGERAPLWNADARGSFFGLTLSHKKEHMIRAALEGVLYNLYTVYLALIEVMNETPNTIKATGGFAKSEIWRQMMADIFDTNLIVPESYESSCLGACVLGLKAIGEIDDFSIIEKMVGTTNAHQPNEDTVAIYQELVKIFINISRSITESYSEIA
;
A
#
# COMPACT_ATOMS: atom_id res chain seq x y z
N THR A 1 4.29 6.78 21.47
CA THR A 1 4.98 6.45 20.21
C THR A 1 3.93 6.41 19.12
N LEU A 2 3.84 7.44 18.29
CA LEU A 2 3.07 7.42 17.06
C LEU A 2 3.60 6.23 16.24
N PHE A 3 2.72 5.35 15.81
CA PHE A 3 3.06 4.14 15.08
C PHE A 3 3.72 4.49 13.73
N PRO A 4 5.05 4.47 13.59
CA PRO A 4 5.73 4.98 12.40
C PRO A 4 5.64 4.03 11.20
N TYR A 5 4.93 2.90 11.31
CA TYR A 5 4.92 1.82 10.33
C TYR A 5 3.55 1.48 9.74
N THR A 6 2.53 2.29 10.04
CA THR A 6 1.19 2.04 9.52
C THR A 6 1.04 2.65 8.13
N THR A 7 0.75 1.82 7.14
CA THR A 7 0.23 2.28 5.85
C THR A 7 -1.28 2.39 5.96
N LEU A 8 -1.85 3.46 5.43
CA LEU A 8 -3.27 3.76 5.50
C LEU A 8 -3.81 4.01 4.10
N PHE A 9 -4.81 3.24 3.69
CA PHE A 9 -5.58 3.51 2.49
C PHE A 9 -6.93 4.13 2.89
N ARG A 10 -7.25 5.31 2.37
CA ARG A 10 -8.41 6.09 2.82
C ARG A 10 -9.01 6.98 1.73
N SER A 11 -10.28 7.34 1.92
CA SER A 11 -11.00 8.35 1.13
C SER A 11 -11.79 9.28 2.06
N VAL A 12 -12.13 10.48 1.59
CA VAL A 12 -13.03 11.41 2.27
C VAL A 12 -14.40 11.35 1.59
N ILE A 13 -15.44 11.29 2.39
CA ILE A 13 -16.83 11.18 1.94
C ILE A 13 -17.72 12.18 2.71
N ASN A 14 -18.87 12.57 2.12
CA ASN A 14 -19.77 13.60 2.68
C ASN A 14 -20.84 13.06 3.61
N LYS A 15 -20.98 11.74 3.71
CA LYS A 15 -21.96 11.09 4.58
C LYS A 15 -21.30 9.88 5.25
N PRO A 16 -21.59 9.61 6.53
CA PRO A 16 -21.02 8.45 7.21
C PRO A 16 -21.48 7.16 6.52
N ARG A 17 -20.54 6.27 6.29
CA ARG A 17 -20.80 4.92 5.78
C ARG A 17 -20.05 3.91 6.60
N THR A 18 -20.68 2.85 6.99
CA THR A 18 -20.07 1.77 7.77
C THR A 18 -20.04 0.49 6.95
N ASP A 19 -18.96 -0.26 7.11
CA ASP A 19 -18.84 -1.58 6.53
C ASP A 19 -19.48 -2.63 7.44
N TYR A 20 -20.59 -3.24 7.02
CA TYR A 20 -21.26 -4.27 7.80
C TYR A 20 -20.43 -5.53 8.05
N LYS A 21 -19.36 -5.73 7.25
CA LYS A 21 -18.37 -6.80 7.43
C LYS A 21 -17.25 -6.42 8.40
N GLY A 22 -17.20 -5.17 8.88
CA GLY A 22 -16.22 -4.70 9.84
C GLY A 22 -14.78 -4.61 9.32
N ARG A 23 -14.56 -4.57 8.00
CA ARG A 23 -13.22 -4.58 7.37
C ARG A 23 -12.49 -3.25 7.44
N ILE A 24 -13.24 -2.14 7.43
CA ILE A 24 -12.74 -0.78 7.36
C ILE A 24 -13.41 0.12 8.39
N PHE A 25 -12.76 1.23 8.73
CA PHE A 25 -13.28 2.23 9.67
C PHE A 25 -14.00 3.38 8.94
N CYS A 26 -14.82 4.14 9.71
CA CYS A 26 -15.33 5.44 9.31
C CYS A 26 -15.15 6.41 10.49
N TYR A 27 -14.40 7.50 10.31
CA TYR A 27 -14.15 8.53 11.32
C TYR A 27 -14.78 9.86 10.90
N VAL A 28 -15.26 10.63 11.86
CA VAL A 28 -15.68 12.01 11.66
C VAL A 28 -14.44 12.89 11.47
N LEU A 29 -14.40 13.70 10.42
CA LEU A 29 -13.38 14.72 10.20
C LEU A 29 -13.90 16.09 10.68
N ASP A 30 -15.10 16.45 10.25
CA ASP A 30 -15.89 17.60 10.69
C ASP A 30 -17.39 17.31 10.50
N ASP A 31 -18.24 18.33 10.56
CA ASP A 31 -19.70 18.18 10.49
C ASP A 31 -20.18 17.66 9.13
N GLU A 32 -19.41 17.85 8.06
CA GLU A 32 -19.78 17.52 6.67
C GLU A 32 -18.89 16.43 6.06
N HIS A 33 -17.74 16.12 6.66
CA HIS A 33 -16.75 15.23 6.09
C HIS A 33 -16.43 14.04 7.01
N TYR A 34 -16.29 12.88 6.40
CA TYR A 34 -15.96 11.63 7.07
C TYR A 34 -14.79 10.97 6.36
N VAL A 35 -13.89 10.33 7.12
CA VAL A 35 -12.78 9.56 6.58
C VAL A 35 -13.09 8.08 6.67
N ILE A 36 -13.19 7.41 5.54
CA ILE A 36 -13.35 5.96 5.45
C ILE A 36 -12.05 5.33 4.99
N GLY A 37 -11.67 4.20 5.58
CA GLY A 37 -10.40 3.56 5.22
C GLY A 37 -10.02 2.35 6.03
N GLY A 38 -8.86 1.80 5.73
CA GLY A 38 -8.30 0.66 6.44
C GLY A 38 -6.80 0.82 6.69
N PRO A 39 -6.34 0.64 7.95
CA PRO A 39 -4.93 0.62 8.28
C PRO A 39 -4.36 -0.78 8.06
N VAL A 40 -3.18 -0.89 7.45
CA VAL A 40 -2.42 -2.13 7.34
C VAL A 40 -1.14 -2.07 8.15
N ASN A 41 -0.72 -3.19 8.74
CA ASN A 41 0.53 -3.28 9.48
C ASN A 41 1.74 -3.41 8.54
N ASN A 42 1.55 -4.05 7.42
CA ASN A 42 2.59 -4.56 6.55
C ASN A 42 2.76 -3.72 5.28
N GLY A 43 3.24 -2.49 5.45
CA GLY A 43 3.63 -1.60 4.36
C GLY A 43 5.15 -1.51 4.22
N GLY A 44 5.71 -0.32 4.44
CA GLY A 44 7.15 -0.07 4.37
C GLY A 44 8.02 -0.92 5.29
N VAL A 45 7.44 -1.51 6.36
CA VAL A 45 8.15 -2.44 7.26
C VAL A 45 8.63 -3.70 6.52
N ILE A 46 7.89 -4.16 5.51
CA ILE A 46 8.28 -5.30 4.67
C ILE A 46 9.56 -4.99 3.89
N LEU A 47 9.68 -3.78 3.34
CA LEU A 47 10.91 -3.38 2.63
C LEU A 47 12.09 -3.27 3.57
N ARG A 48 11.86 -2.81 4.80
CA ARG A 48 12.90 -2.78 5.82
C ARG A 48 13.35 -4.20 6.15
N TRP A 49 12.44 -5.12 6.36
CA TRP A 49 12.75 -6.52 6.62
C TRP A 49 13.54 -7.15 5.45
N LEU A 50 13.11 -6.93 4.21
CA LEU A 50 13.86 -7.37 3.03
C LEU A 50 15.28 -6.80 2.99
N ARG A 51 15.43 -5.50 3.27
CA ARG A 51 16.71 -4.81 3.29
C ARG A 51 17.63 -5.38 4.35
N ASP A 52 17.12 -5.57 5.57
CA ASP A 52 17.94 -5.89 6.73
C ASP A 52 18.24 -7.39 6.83
N GLU A 53 17.27 -8.26 6.51
CA GLU A 53 17.39 -9.71 6.72
C GLU A 53 17.72 -10.48 5.43
N ILE A 54 17.26 -10.04 4.27
CA ILE A 54 17.41 -10.79 3.01
C ILE A 54 18.54 -10.23 2.13
N LEU A 55 18.76 -8.91 2.17
CA LEU A 55 19.65 -8.19 1.25
C LEU A 55 20.86 -7.56 1.96
N ALA A 56 21.31 -8.10 3.09
CA ALA A 56 22.39 -7.52 3.87
C ALA A 56 23.67 -7.25 3.06
N SER A 57 24.06 -8.15 2.13
CA SER A 57 25.23 -7.99 1.27
C SER A 57 25.08 -6.89 0.22
N GLU A 58 23.88 -6.76 -0.35
CA GLU A 58 23.55 -5.71 -1.32
C GLU A 58 23.49 -4.33 -0.63
N VAL A 59 22.97 -4.30 0.59
CA VAL A 59 22.92 -3.09 1.43
C VAL A 59 24.34 -2.61 1.77
N GLU A 60 25.23 -3.50 2.14
CA GLU A 60 26.63 -3.13 2.42
C GLU A 60 27.31 -2.60 1.17
N THR A 61 27.06 -3.21 0.03
CA THR A 61 27.57 -2.75 -1.27
C THR A 61 27.02 -1.38 -1.63
N ALA A 62 25.70 -1.17 -1.47
CA ALA A 62 25.04 0.11 -1.71
C ALA A 62 25.66 1.23 -0.85
N LYS A 63 25.87 0.98 0.44
CA LYS A 63 26.51 1.94 1.36
C LYS A 63 27.92 2.31 0.92
N ARG A 64 28.73 1.34 0.45
CA ARG A 64 30.09 1.62 -0.06
C ARG A 64 30.08 2.46 -1.33
N LEU A 65 29.03 2.32 -2.16
CA LEU A 65 28.87 3.08 -3.40
C LEU A 65 28.14 4.41 -3.20
N GLY A 66 27.65 4.73 -1.99
CA GLY A 66 26.88 5.94 -1.72
C GLY A 66 25.49 5.95 -2.37
N VAL A 67 24.90 4.76 -2.63
CA VAL A 67 23.56 4.58 -3.23
C VAL A 67 22.55 4.21 -2.14
N ASP A 68 21.31 4.68 -2.27
CA ASP A 68 20.24 4.29 -1.34
C ASP A 68 19.96 2.78 -1.49
N PRO A 69 20.01 1.99 -0.40
CA PRO A 69 19.70 0.56 -0.44
C PRO A 69 18.30 0.25 -0.99
N TYR A 70 17.32 1.13 -0.81
CA TYR A 70 15.97 0.94 -1.34
C TYR A 70 15.91 1.07 -2.87
N ASP A 71 16.75 1.93 -3.46
CA ASP A 71 16.89 2.02 -4.91
C ASP A 71 17.47 0.73 -5.49
N VAL A 72 18.49 0.16 -4.82
CA VAL A 72 19.06 -1.13 -5.22
C VAL A 72 18.00 -2.25 -5.15
N LEU A 73 17.21 -2.30 -4.08
CA LEU A 73 16.14 -3.27 -3.88
C LEU A 73 15.12 -3.19 -5.04
N THR A 74 14.65 -2.00 -5.36
CA THR A 74 13.65 -1.80 -6.42
C THR A 74 14.23 -2.08 -7.82
N GLN A 75 15.51 -1.77 -8.06
CA GLN A 75 16.20 -2.13 -9.30
C GLN A 75 16.38 -3.66 -9.45
N ILE A 76 16.64 -4.38 -8.39
CA ILE A 76 16.67 -5.84 -8.43
C ILE A 76 15.29 -6.39 -8.81
N ALA A 77 14.24 -5.90 -8.18
CA ALA A 77 12.86 -6.30 -8.48
C ALA A 77 12.45 -6.00 -9.93
N SER A 78 12.95 -4.92 -10.54
CA SER A 78 12.61 -4.53 -11.92
C SER A 78 13.09 -5.53 -12.99
N ARG A 79 14.08 -6.38 -12.65
CA ARG A 79 14.59 -7.42 -13.57
C ARG A 79 13.63 -8.59 -13.74
N VAL A 80 12.64 -8.71 -12.86
CA VAL A 80 11.64 -9.76 -12.86
C VAL A 80 10.35 -9.23 -13.48
N LYS A 81 9.71 -10.03 -14.32
CA LYS A 81 8.44 -9.68 -14.96
C LYS A 81 7.33 -9.48 -13.92
N PRO A 82 6.28 -8.70 -14.25
CA PRO A 82 5.08 -8.58 -13.44
C PRO A 82 4.52 -9.95 -13.05
N GLY A 83 4.13 -10.08 -11.78
CA GLY A 83 3.62 -11.33 -11.21
C GLY A 83 4.69 -12.28 -10.70
N ALA A 84 5.97 -11.86 -10.65
CA ALA A 84 7.08 -12.62 -10.06
C ALA A 84 7.13 -14.11 -10.49
N GLU A 85 6.77 -14.40 -11.75
CA GLU A 85 6.67 -15.74 -12.34
C GLU A 85 5.75 -16.70 -11.55
N GLY A 86 4.67 -16.16 -10.94
CA GLY A 86 3.70 -16.90 -10.15
C GLY A 86 4.02 -17.04 -8.67
N LEU A 87 5.10 -16.41 -8.19
CA LEU A 87 5.43 -16.37 -6.78
C LEU A 87 4.58 -15.30 -6.08
N ILE A 88 3.75 -15.71 -5.13
CA ILE A 88 2.87 -14.82 -4.35
C ILE A 88 3.40 -14.70 -2.93
N PHE A 89 3.44 -13.48 -2.41
CA PHE A 89 3.83 -13.19 -1.03
C PHE A 89 2.65 -12.60 -0.24
N HIS A 90 2.30 -13.23 0.88
CA HIS A 90 1.40 -12.66 1.87
C HIS A 90 2.23 -11.92 2.92
N PRO A 91 2.07 -10.58 3.06
CA PRO A 91 3.03 -9.76 3.80
C PRO A 91 2.82 -9.74 5.32
N TYR A 92 2.04 -10.63 5.91
CA TYR A 92 1.52 -10.55 7.29
C TYR A 92 2.57 -10.80 8.38
N LEU A 93 3.79 -10.26 8.24
CA LEU A 93 4.91 -10.48 9.18
C LEU A 93 4.66 -9.88 10.58
N ALA A 94 3.74 -8.91 10.69
CA ALA A 94 3.39 -8.25 11.95
C ALA A 94 1.91 -8.46 12.34
N GLY A 95 1.35 -9.62 12.01
CA GLY A 95 -0.10 -9.76 11.97
C GLY A 95 -0.72 -8.82 10.96
N GLU A 96 -2.04 -8.73 10.85
CA GLU A 96 -2.66 -7.74 9.94
C GLU A 96 -3.91 -7.13 10.55
N ARG A 97 -4.10 -5.81 10.27
CA ARG A 97 -5.34 -5.11 10.57
C ARG A 97 -6.32 -5.21 9.40
N ALA A 98 -6.66 -4.14 8.76
CA ALA A 98 -7.62 -4.16 7.65
C ALA A 98 -7.10 -4.96 6.46
N PRO A 99 -7.93 -5.76 5.80
CA PRO A 99 -9.30 -6.09 6.15
C PRO A 99 -9.44 -7.34 7.04
N LEU A 100 -8.33 -7.99 7.44
CA LEU A 100 -8.32 -9.29 8.12
C LEU A 100 -8.64 -9.19 9.61
N TRP A 101 -8.12 -8.15 10.28
CA TRP A 101 -8.18 -7.95 11.73
C TRP A 101 -7.73 -9.18 12.52
N ASN A 102 -6.61 -9.75 12.11
CA ASN A 102 -6.03 -10.97 12.68
C ASN A 102 -4.56 -10.73 13.11
N ALA A 103 -4.33 -10.71 14.43
CA ALA A 103 -3.00 -10.53 15.00
C ALA A 103 -2.10 -11.77 14.81
N ASP A 104 -2.70 -12.94 14.62
CA ASP A 104 -2.00 -14.22 14.42
C ASP A 104 -1.64 -14.47 12.96
N ALA A 105 -2.06 -13.61 12.03
CA ALA A 105 -1.69 -13.72 10.62
C ALA A 105 -0.15 -13.74 10.46
N ARG A 106 0.34 -14.60 9.57
CA ARG A 106 1.78 -14.80 9.30
C ARG A 106 2.08 -14.63 7.83
N GLY A 107 3.29 -14.13 7.54
CA GLY A 107 3.78 -14.01 6.18
C GLY A 107 4.05 -15.37 5.53
N SER A 108 3.84 -15.47 4.23
CA SER A 108 4.11 -16.68 3.46
C SER A 108 4.50 -16.38 2.03
N PHE A 109 5.42 -17.19 1.47
CA PHE A 109 5.65 -17.30 0.03
C PHE A 109 4.94 -18.53 -0.48
N PHE A 110 4.07 -18.35 -1.46
CA PHE A 110 3.32 -19.41 -2.11
C PHE A 110 3.72 -19.55 -3.58
N GLY A 111 3.88 -20.79 -4.06
CA GLY A 111 4.26 -21.06 -5.45
C GLY A 111 5.77 -21.09 -5.70
N LEU A 112 6.62 -21.24 -4.65
CA LEU A 112 8.06 -21.39 -4.82
C LEU A 112 8.42 -22.64 -5.65
N THR A 113 9.33 -22.43 -6.61
CA THR A 113 9.94 -23.49 -7.42
C THR A 113 11.46 -23.32 -7.44
N LEU A 114 12.18 -24.29 -7.99
CA LEU A 114 13.64 -24.23 -8.13
C LEU A 114 14.13 -23.13 -9.09
N SER A 115 13.26 -22.58 -9.93
CA SER A 115 13.60 -21.49 -10.84
C SER A 115 13.59 -20.13 -10.17
N HIS A 116 12.90 -19.98 -9.04
CA HIS A 116 12.82 -18.72 -8.31
C HIS A 116 14.13 -18.39 -7.61
N LYS A 117 14.52 -17.13 -7.70
CA LYS A 117 15.73 -16.57 -7.10
C LYS A 117 15.37 -15.42 -6.18
N LYS A 118 16.37 -14.81 -5.55
CA LYS A 118 16.21 -13.67 -4.64
C LYS A 118 15.42 -12.52 -5.26
N GLU A 119 15.69 -12.17 -6.52
CA GLU A 119 14.97 -11.12 -7.24
C GLU A 119 13.46 -11.37 -7.36
N HIS A 120 13.04 -12.62 -7.52
CA HIS A 120 11.62 -13.00 -7.55
C HIS A 120 10.98 -12.83 -6.17
N MET A 121 11.70 -13.18 -5.09
CA MET A 121 11.20 -12.98 -3.72
C MET A 121 11.01 -11.48 -3.41
N ILE A 122 11.94 -10.63 -3.84
CA ILE A 122 11.84 -9.18 -3.67
C ILE A 122 10.65 -8.65 -4.48
N ARG A 123 10.52 -9.05 -5.75
CA ARG A 123 9.40 -8.66 -6.60
C ARG A 123 8.06 -9.07 -6.00
N ALA A 124 7.93 -10.34 -5.62
CA ALA A 124 6.72 -10.87 -4.98
C ALA A 124 6.37 -10.13 -3.68
N ALA A 125 7.37 -9.72 -2.89
CA ALA A 125 7.13 -8.98 -1.66
C ALA A 125 6.62 -7.55 -1.92
N LEU A 126 7.15 -6.84 -2.93
CA LEU A 126 6.64 -5.53 -3.35
C LEU A 126 5.19 -5.63 -3.85
N GLU A 127 4.89 -6.63 -4.68
CA GLU A 127 3.56 -6.90 -5.21
C GLU A 127 2.60 -7.34 -4.10
N GLY A 128 3.03 -8.20 -3.18
CA GLY A 128 2.22 -8.71 -2.07
C GLY A 128 1.75 -7.61 -1.12
N VAL A 129 2.59 -6.61 -0.83
CA VAL A 129 2.17 -5.41 -0.08
C VAL A 129 1.06 -4.66 -0.82
N LEU A 130 1.17 -4.52 -2.13
CA LEU A 130 0.15 -3.84 -2.94
C LEU A 130 -1.13 -4.67 -3.08
N TYR A 131 -1.04 -6.00 -3.19
CA TYR A 131 -2.22 -6.88 -3.17
C TYR A 131 -2.98 -6.77 -1.85
N ASN A 132 -2.27 -6.69 -0.73
CA ASN A 132 -2.89 -6.47 0.56
C ASN A 132 -3.61 -5.11 0.63
N LEU A 133 -2.99 -4.03 0.17
CA LEU A 133 -3.63 -2.71 0.07
C LEU A 133 -4.84 -2.73 -0.88
N TYR A 134 -4.76 -3.48 -1.97
CA TYR A 134 -5.86 -3.64 -2.91
C TYR A 134 -7.07 -4.32 -2.27
N THR A 135 -6.88 -5.23 -1.31
CA THR A 135 -8.02 -5.81 -0.57
C THR A 135 -8.78 -4.78 0.27
N VAL A 136 -8.07 -3.79 0.82
CA VAL A 136 -8.69 -2.63 1.50
C VAL A 136 -9.42 -1.75 0.49
N TYR A 137 -8.81 -1.50 -0.68
CA TYR A 137 -9.43 -0.73 -1.76
C TYR A 137 -10.74 -1.37 -2.23
N LEU A 138 -10.79 -2.69 -2.42
CA LEU A 138 -12.03 -3.39 -2.76
C LEU A 138 -13.12 -3.21 -1.71
N ALA A 139 -12.77 -3.24 -0.42
CA ALA A 139 -13.72 -2.97 0.66
C ALA A 139 -14.24 -1.52 0.62
N LEU A 140 -13.37 -0.55 0.29
CA LEU A 140 -13.77 0.85 0.12
C LEU A 140 -14.74 1.04 -1.05
N ILE A 141 -14.43 0.48 -2.23
CA ILE A 141 -15.32 0.55 -3.40
C ILE A 141 -16.70 -0.05 -3.08
N GLU A 142 -16.72 -1.21 -2.43
CA GLU A 142 -17.99 -1.88 -2.05
C GLU A 142 -18.84 -0.97 -1.16
N VAL A 143 -18.23 -0.30 -0.17
CA VAL A 143 -18.96 0.57 0.78
C VAL A 143 -19.31 1.92 0.16
N MET A 144 -18.44 2.51 -0.64
CA MET A 144 -18.69 3.79 -1.32
C MET A 144 -19.66 3.62 -2.49
N ASN A 145 -19.73 2.43 -3.09
CA ASN A 145 -20.41 2.15 -4.36
C ASN A 145 -19.93 3.08 -5.48
N GLU A 146 -18.64 3.39 -5.48
CA GLU A 146 -17.96 4.28 -6.41
C GLU A 146 -16.51 3.86 -6.56
N THR A 147 -15.98 3.88 -7.78
CA THR A 147 -14.57 3.61 -8.08
C THR A 147 -13.82 4.92 -8.26
N PRO A 148 -12.79 5.19 -7.47
CA PRO A 148 -11.97 6.39 -7.63
C PRO A 148 -11.24 6.42 -8.97
N ASN A 149 -11.22 7.57 -9.62
CA ASN A 149 -10.48 7.77 -10.88
C ASN A 149 -8.98 8.01 -10.67
N THR A 150 -8.59 8.34 -9.44
CA THR A 150 -7.21 8.70 -9.11
C THR A 150 -6.87 8.33 -7.68
N ILE A 151 -5.67 7.80 -7.48
CA ILE A 151 -5.09 7.54 -6.16
C ILE A 151 -3.95 8.52 -5.92
N LYS A 152 -3.95 9.19 -4.76
CA LYS A 152 -2.85 10.05 -4.31
C LYS A 152 -1.91 9.23 -3.41
N ALA A 153 -0.66 9.03 -3.86
CA ALA A 153 0.35 8.26 -3.12
C ALA A 153 1.29 9.19 -2.35
N THR A 154 1.46 8.93 -1.05
CA THR A 154 2.34 9.71 -0.16
C THR A 154 3.23 8.80 0.69
N GLY A 155 4.25 9.39 1.34
CA GLY A 155 5.19 8.66 2.19
C GLY A 155 6.33 7.98 1.44
N GLY A 156 7.11 7.15 2.14
CA GLY A 156 8.34 6.54 1.61
C GLY A 156 8.15 5.68 0.36
N PHE A 157 7.01 5.03 0.24
CA PHE A 157 6.57 4.28 -0.94
C PHE A 157 6.61 5.15 -2.22
N ALA A 158 6.15 6.39 -2.13
CA ALA A 158 6.05 7.29 -3.26
C ALA A 158 7.42 7.71 -3.87
N LYS A 159 8.54 7.39 -3.22
CA LYS A 159 9.89 7.65 -3.75
C LYS A 159 10.30 6.69 -4.86
N SER A 160 9.80 5.45 -4.85
CA SER A 160 10.14 4.44 -5.86
C SER A 160 9.22 4.52 -7.07
N GLU A 161 9.79 4.87 -8.25
CA GLU A 161 9.06 4.92 -9.52
C GLU A 161 8.45 3.57 -9.88
N ILE A 162 9.23 2.50 -9.75
CA ILE A 162 8.81 1.13 -10.07
C ILE A 162 7.62 0.73 -9.19
N TRP A 163 7.68 1.03 -7.90
CA TRP A 163 6.61 0.64 -6.98
C TRP A 163 5.34 1.47 -7.20
N ARG A 164 5.48 2.75 -7.58
CA ARG A 164 4.35 3.59 -8.01
C ARG A 164 3.66 3.02 -9.26
N GLN A 165 4.44 2.62 -10.27
CA GLN A 165 3.88 2.00 -11.49
C GLN A 165 3.19 0.68 -11.17
N MET A 166 3.81 -0.20 -10.35
CA MET A 166 3.15 -1.43 -9.88
C MET A 166 1.79 -1.14 -9.22
N MET A 167 1.70 -0.07 -8.41
CA MET A 167 0.44 0.30 -7.77
C MET A 167 -0.60 0.77 -8.80
N ALA A 168 -0.22 1.59 -9.77
CA ALA A 168 -1.14 2.01 -10.84
C ALA A 168 -1.68 0.80 -11.60
N ASP A 169 -0.81 -0.16 -11.94
CA ASP A 169 -1.16 -1.36 -12.68
C ASP A 169 -2.04 -2.34 -11.86
N ILE A 170 -1.71 -2.58 -10.57
CA ILE A 170 -2.48 -3.47 -9.70
C ILE A 170 -3.88 -2.91 -9.41
N PHE A 171 -3.96 -1.58 -9.22
CA PHE A 171 -5.22 -0.92 -8.90
C PHE A 171 -6.05 -0.53 -10.14
N ASP A 172 -5.46 -0.66 -11.33
CA ASP A 172 -6.05 -0.22 -12.60
C ASP A 172 -6.60 1.22 -12.47
N THR A 173 -5.78 2.11 -11.90
CA THR A 173 -6.19 3.46 -11.54
C THR A 173 -5.03 4.42 -11.67
N ASN A 174 -5.28 5.64 -12.15
CA ASN A 174 -4.28 6.68 -12.23
C ASN A 174 -3.70 6.98 -10.84
N LEU A 175 -2.37 7.01 -10.75
CA LEU A 175 -1.65 7.34 -9.53
C LEU A 175 -0.96 8.68 -9.68
N ILE A 176 -1.12 9.58 -8.71
CA ILE A 176 -0.41 10.86 -8.65
C ILE A 176 0.35 10.98 -7.34
N VAL A 177 1.48 11.68 -7.38
CA VAL A 177 2.32 11.94 -6.21
C VAL A 177 2.32 13.44 -5.93
N PRO A 178 1.92 13.87 -4.73
CA PRO A 178 2.02 15.27 -4.32
C PRO A 178 3.48 15.74 -4.25
N GLU A 179 3.72 17.04 -4.43
CA GLU A 179 5.05 17.64 -4.25
C GLU A 179 5.58 17.49 -2.84
N SER A 180 4.69 17.58 -1.84
CA SER A 180 5.05 17.38 -0.44
C SER A 180 4.67 15.99 0.04
N TYR A 181 5.65 15.29 0.62
CA TYR A 181 5.44 14.01 1.29
C TYR A 181 4.88 14.16 2.71
N GLU A 182 4.94 15.38 3.30
CA GLU A 182 4.50 15.70 4.66
C GLU A 182 3.00 16.04 4.74
N SER A 183 2.17 15.24 4.06
CA SER A 183 0.74 15.46 3.93
C SER A 183 -0.02 15.48 5.27
N SER A 184 0.48 14.78 6.29
CA SER A 184 -0.15 14.75 7.62
C SER A 184 -0.01 16.09 8.36
N CYS A 185 1.18 16.70 8.30
CA CYS A 185 1.41 18.02 8.90
C CYS A 185 0.59 19.10 8.19
N LEU A 186 0.57 19.07 6.86
CA LEU A 186 -0.25 20.00 6.07
C LEU A 186 -1.73 19.86 6.42
N GLY A 187 -2.24 18.62 6.49
CA GLY A 187 -3.63 18.37 6.89
C GLY A 187 -3.97 18.91 8.28
N ALA A 188 -3.09 18.74 9.25
CA ALA A 188 -3.26 19.29 10.60
C ALA A 188 -3.29 20.83 10.58
N CYS A 189 -2.41 21.48 9.82
CA CYS A 189 -2.41 22.94 9.66
C CYS A 189 -3.72 23.43 9.03
N VAL A 190 -4.19 22.79 7.98
CA VAL A 190 -5.43 23.18 7.28
C VAL A 190 -6.65 23.00 8.19
N LEU A 191 -6.72 21.91 8.97
CA LEU A 191 -7.76 21.72 9.99
C LEU A 191 -7.70 22.82 11.05
N GLY A 192 -6.50 23.22 11.50
CA GLY A 192 -6.32 24.33 12.43
C GLY A 192 -6.82 25.65 11.87
N LEU A 193 -6.47 25.98 10.61
CA LEU A 193 -6.93 27.20 9.94
C LEU A 193 -8.46 27.25 9.83
N LYS A 194 -9.10 26.12 9.51
CA LYS A 194 -10.58 26.02 9.48
C LYS A 194 -11.17 26.22 10.87
N ALA A 195 -10.58 25.63 11.89
CA ALA A 195 -11.08 25.72 13.26
C ALA A 195 -11.04 27.15 13.84
N ILE A 196 -10.07 27.98 13.42
CA ILE A 196 -9.97 29.40 13.84
C ILE A 196 -10.66 30.37 12.87
N GLY A 197 -11.34 29.87 11.83
CA GLY A 197 -12.12 30.69 10.88
C GLY A 197 -11.29 31.43 9.83
N GLU A 198 -10.03 31.06 9.59
CA GLU A 198 -9.18 31.67 8.57
C GLU A 198 -9.47 31.10 7.15
N ILE A 199 -10.14 29.97 7.06
CA ILE A 199 -10.62 29.36 5.82
C ILE A 199 -12.01 28.76 6.02
N ASP A 200 -12.85 28.82 4.99
CA ASP A 200 -14.23 28.32 5.03
C ASP A 200 -14.30 26.83 4.69
N ASP A 201 -13.44 26.36 3.78
CA ASP A 201 -13.42 24.98 3.27
C ASP A 201 -12.00 24.44 3.05
N PHE A 202 -11.93 23.20 2.58
CA PHE A 202 -10.64 22.51 2.33
C PHE A 202 -10.08 22.71 0.91
N SER A 203 -10.67 23.56 0.07
CA SER A 203 -10.24 23.76 -1.33
C SER A 203 -8.82 24.32 -1.46
N ILE A 204 -8.34 25.02 -0.42
CA ILE A 204 -6.96 25.50 -0.34
C ILE A 204 -5.93 24.38 -0.49
N ILE A 205 -6.27 23.15 -0.08
CA ILE A 205 -5.38 21.99 -0.17
C ILE A 205 -4.97 21.73 -1.62
N GLU A 206 -5.87 21.87 -2.57
CA GLU A 206 -5.58 21.66 -3.99
C GLU A 206 -4.51 22.62 -4.51
N LYS A 207 -4.49 23.84 -3.98
CA LYS A 207 -3.50 24.88 -4.34
C LYS A 207 -2.17 24.69 -3.62
N MET A 208 -2.19 24.09 -2.42
CA MET A 208 -1.00 23.84 -1.59
C MET A 208 -0.28 22.54 -1.95
N VAL A 209 -1.02 21.57 -2.52
CA VAL A 209 -0.50 20.25 -2.85
C VAL A 209 -0.30 20.18 -4.36
N GLY A 210 0.87 20.59 -4.84
CA GLY A 210 1.27 20.36 -6.24
C GLY A 210 1.33 18.86 -6.58
N THR A 211 1.49 18.55 -7.86
CA THR A 211 1.65 17.17 -8.36
C THR A 211 2.96 17.04 -9.13
N THR A 212 3.82 16.12 -8.72
CA THR A 212 5.15 15.93 -9.35
C THR A 212 5.19 14.80 -10.35
N ASN A 213 4.53 13.68 -10.05
CA ASN A 213 4.58 12.48 -10.87
C ASN A 213 3.17 11.91 -11.05
N ALA A 214 2.89 11.44 -12.26
CA ALA A 214 1.67 10.74 -12.59
C ALA A 214 2.01 9.41 -13.28
N HIS A 215 1.32 8.34 -12.91
CA HIS A 215 1.43 7.02 -13.52
C HIS A 215 0.06 6.58 -14.01
N GLN A 216 0.00 6.13 -15.24
CA GLN A 216 -1.19 5.50 -15.81
C GLN A 216 -1.01 3.97 -15.79
N PRO A 217 -2.09 3.21 -15.61
CA PRO A 217 -2.05 1.77 -15.72
C PRO A 217 -1.58 1.32 -17.10
N ASN A 218 -0.77 0.25 -17.13
CA ASN A 218 -0.40 -0.43 -18.35
C ASN A 218 -1.34 -1.63 -18.56
N GLU A 219 -2.13 -1.61 -19.63
CA GLU A 219 -3.19 -2.58 -19.90
C GLU A 219 -2.69 -4.05 -19.89
N ASP A 220 -1.51 -4.31 -20.47
CA ASP A 220 -0.93 -5.66 -20.50
C ASP A 220 -0.58 -6.15 -19.09
N THR A 221 -0.11 -5.26 -18.24
CA THR A 221 0.28 -5.57 -16.86
C THR A 221 -0.93 -5.68 -15.94
N VAL A 222 -1.93 -4.83 -16.14
CA VAL A 222 -3.23 -4.87 -15.42
C VAL A 222 -3.86 -6.25 -15.54
N ALA A 223 -3.94 -6.80 -16.76
CA ALA A 223 -4.54 -8.13 -17.00
C ALA A 223 -3.85 -9.23 -16.16
N ILE A 224 -2.51 -9.19 -16.06
CA ILE A 224 -1.73 -10.13 -15.24
C ILE A 224 -2.11 -9.98 -13.76
N TYR A 225 -2.11 -8.76 -13.25
CA TYR A 225 -2.36 -8.50 -11.84
C TYR A 225 -3.80 -8.78 -11.41
N GLN A 226 -4.79 -8.54 -12.27
CA GLN A 226 -6.18 -8.88 -11.99
C GLN A 226 -6.38 -10.37 -11.70
N GLU A 227 -5.65 -11.26 -12.40
CA GLU A 227 -5.71 -12.70 -12.10
C GLU A 227 -4.95 -13.04 -10.81
N LEU A 228 -3.77 -12.48 -10.60
CA LEU A 228 -2.94 -12.78 -9.42
C LEU A 228 -3.55 -12.28 -8.11
N VAL A 229 -4.24 -11.14 -8.11
CA VAL A 229 -4.96 -10.64 -6.94
C VAL A 229 -6.06 -11.61 -6.50
N LYS A 230 -6.80 -12.21 -7.44
CA LYS A 230 -7.81 -13.22 -7.13
C LYS A 230 -7.18 -14.43 -6.43
N ILE A 231 -6.03 -14.89 -6.94
CA ILE A 231 -5.28 -16.01 -6.37
C ILE A 231 -4.77 -15.63 -4.97
N PHE A 232 -4.17 -14.44 -4.80
CA PHE A 232 -3.72 -13.91 -3.51
C PHE A 232 -4.85 -13.94 -2.47
N ILE A 233 -6.03 -13.42 -2.82
CA ILE A 233 -7.19 -13.38 -1.91
C ILE A 233 -7.66 -14.79 -1.55
N ASN A 234 -7.73 -15.70 -2.52
CA ASN A 234 -8.17 -17.08 -2.29
C ASN A 234 -7.21 -17.84 -1.37
N ILE A 235 -5.90 -17.72 -1.61
CA ILE A 235 -4.88 -18.32 -0.74
C ILE A 235 -4.98 -17.75 0.67
N SER A 236 -5.04 -16.40 0.81
CA SER A 236 -5.16 -15.75 2.10
C SER A 236 -6.34 -16.29 2.92
N ARG A 237 -7.50 -16.47 2.29
CA ARG A 237 -8.69 -17.06 2.95
C ARG A 237 -8.45 -18.51 3.36
N SER A 238 -7.83 -19.31 2.50
CA SER A 238 -7.60 -20.74 2.75
C SER A 238 -6.62 -21.00 3.91
N ILE A 239 -5.65 -20.10 4.13
CA ILE A 239 -4.62 -20.29 5.17
C ILE A 239 -4.96 -19.56 6.47
N THR A 240 -6.04 -18.76 6.51
CA THR A 240 -6.40 -17.93 7.68
C THR A 240 -6.64 -18.77 8.94
N GLU A 241 -7.29 -19.91 8.83
CA GLU A 241 -7.59 -20.79 9.97
C GLU A 241 -6.32 -21.38 10.59
N SER A 242 -5.29 -21.65 9.78
CA SER A 242 -4.02 -22.22 10.24
C SER A 242 -3.17 -21.23 11.02
N TYR A 243 -3.43 -19.94 10.99
CA TYR A 243 -2.61 -18.97 11.72
C TYR A 243 -2.66 -19.16 13.23
N SER A 244 -3.83 -19.47 13.78
CA SER A 244 -4.00 -19.72 15.20
C SER A 244 -3.32 -21.02 15.69
N GLU A 245 -3.01 -21.93 14.78
CA GLU A 245 -2.33 -23.20 15.12
C GLU A 245 -0.81 -23.03 15.27
N ILE A 246 -0.23 -21.96 14.70
CA ILE A 246 1.22 -21.68 14.70
C ILE A 246 1.59 -20.40 15.47
N ALA A 247 0.60 -19.74 16.09
CA ALA A 247 0.77 -18.49 16.82
C ALA A 247 1.27 -18.67 18.26
#